data_12a8f14b19ca014b9367fe316149ff04
#
_entry.id   12a8f14b19ca014b9367fe316149ff04
#
_cell.length_a   1.000
_cell.length_b   1.000
_cell.length_c   1.000
_cell.angle_alpha   90.00
_cell.angle_beta   90.00
_cell.angle_gamma   90.00
#
_symmetry.space_group_name_H-M   'P 1'
#
loop_
_entity.id
_entity.type
_entity.pdbx_description
1 polymer ?
#
loop_
_entity_poly.entity_id
_entity_poly.type
_entity_poly.pdbx_seq_one_letter_code
_entity_poly.pdbx_strand_id
1 'polypeptide(L)'
;MIIFILYVTLMIMFNIIKLNEKDNVGIAPMPIPKTSKVNKNLIAKDNIPFGHKVSLVNINKGDYIYKYGQIIGIASNNILIGEHVHSHNLVFKDFKRNYEIKAKHKINTIKSDLFFKGYKRKNGKGGTRNYIGLISTVNCSATVVKRIAANINNHLSKNNFQNIDGAVCLKHSSGCGMNTSGYGMEIFNRTIEGFKNHVNFGKVFVIGLGCECAQISLYEDNNEENKIEYMNIQDEGGTKEIIKKVTENIIDNLDEINSIERTNIPISELTVALQCGGSDSYSGITANPALGFASDLIVTHGGSTILSETPEIY
;
A
#
# COMPACT_ATOMS: atom_id res chain seq x y z
N MET A 1 9.70 -37.18 -55.99
CA MET A 1 10.34 -36.26 -54.97
C MET A 1 9.40 -36.17 -53.78
N ILE A 2 9.60 -37.10 -52.86
CA ILE A 2 8.71 -37.25 -51.67
C ILE A 2 9.31 -36.36 -50.56
N ILE A 3 8.61 -35.31 -50.22
CA ILE A 3 8.99 -34.43 -49.10
C ILE A 3 8.56 -35.14 -47.82
N PHE A 4 9.52 -35.68 -47.07
CA PHE A 4 9.34 -36.13 -45.71
C PHE A 4 9.20 -34.89 -44.81
N ILE A 5 7.97 -34.57 -44.39
CA ILE A 5 7.73 -33.61 -43.30
C ILE A 5 8.04 -34.34 -42.00
N LEU A 6 9.22 -34.11 -41.49
CA LEU A 6 9.57 -34.50 -40.12
C LEU A 6 8.72 -33.63 -39.14
N TYR A 7 7.66 -34.20 -38.58
CA TYR A 7 7.01 -33.67 -37.38
C TYR A 7 7.97 -33.86 -36.22
N VAL A 8 8.80 -32.86 -35.98
CA VAL A 8 9.48 -32.73 -34.69
C VAL A 8 8.43 -32.26 -33.70
N THR A 9 7.81 -33.19 -33.01
CA THR A 9 6.98 -32.87 -31.82
C THR A 9 7.94 -32.37 -30.76
N LEU A 10 8.15 -31.05 -30.69
CA LEU A 10 8.83 -30.42 -29.60
C LEU A 10 8.00 -30.73 -28.35
N MET A 11 8.45 -31.67 -27.53
CA MET A 11 7.86 -31.88 -26.20
C MET A 11 8.13 -30.64 -25.38
N ILE A 12 7.17 -29.70 -25.36
CA ILE A 12 7.20 -28.57 -24.45
C ILE A 12 7.05 -29.16 -23.04
N MET A 13 8.14 -29.22 -22.29
CA MET A 13 8.09 -29.52 -20.86
C MET A 13 7.70 -28.27 -20.12
N PHE A 14 6.57 -28.30 -19.45
CA PHE A 14 6.11 -27.21 -18.60
C PHE A 14 6.89 -27.25 -17.28
N ASN A 15 7.82 -26.33 -17.08
CA ASN A 15 8.57 -26.23 -15.83
C ASN A 15 7.67 -25.66 -14.72
N ILE A 16 7.19 -26.51 -13.82
CA ILE A 16 6.43 -26.08 -12.64
C ILE A 16 7.37 -25.44 -11.63
N ILE A 17 6.97 -24.31 -11.08
CA ILE A 17 7.72 -23.61 -10.04
C ILE A 17 7.34 -24.20 -8.69
N LYS A 18 8.31 -24.81 -8.03
CA LYS A 18 8.25 -25.29 -6.65
C LYS A 18 9.40 -24.65 -5.87
N LEU A 19 9.10 -23.92 -4.80
CA LEU A 19 10.12 -23.16 -4.05
C LEU A 19 10.54 -23.83 -2.75
N ASN A 20 9.76 -24.76 -2.23
CA ASN A 20 10.05 -25.44 -0.97
C ASN A 20 9.79 -26.95 -1.11
N GLU A 21 10.59 -27.75 -0.44
CA GLU A 21 10.43 -29.24 -0.49
C GLU A 21 9.08 -29.70 0.07
N LYS A 22 8.52 -28.98 1.06
CA LYS A 22 7.21 -29.26 1.65
C LYS A 22 6.04 -28.99 0.71
N ASP A 23 6.24 -28.23 -0.38
CA ASP A 23 5.16 -27.85 -1.28
C ASP A 23 4.57 -29.09 -1.96
N ASN A 24 3.28 -29.29 -1.79
CA ASN A 24 2.51 -30.33 -2.45
C ASN A 24 1.72 -29.80 -3.65
N VAL A 25 1.83 -28.51 -3.92
CA VAL A 25 1.39 -27.86 -5.16
C VAL A 25 2.54 -27.08 -5.79
N GLY A 26 2.47 -26.89 -7.12
CA GLY A 26 3.40 -26.05 -7.85
C GLY A 26 2.66 -25.04 -8.71
N ILE A 27 3.34 -23.98 -9.14
CA ILE A 27 2.77 -22.89 -9.94
C ILE A 27 3.06 -23.13 -11.41
N ALA A 28 2.04 -22.98 -12.23
CA ALA A 28 2.14 -23.04 -13.69
C ALA A 28 2.71 -21.70 -14.24
N PRO A 29 3.93 -21.66 -14.80
CA PRO A 29 4.53 -20.45 -15.35
C PRO A 29 3.92 -20.03 -16.69
N MET A 30 3.09 -20.86 -17.27
CA MET A 30 2.30 -20.64 -18.48
C MET A 30 1.03 -21.51 -18.41
N PRO A 31 0.00 -21.23 -19.22
CA PRO A 31 -1.18 -22.09 -19.26
C PRO A 31 -0.80 -23.52 -19.65
N ILE A 32 -1.30 -24.51 -18.90
CA ILE A 32 -1.04 -25.92 -19.17
C ILE A 32 -2.36 -26.57 -19.60
N PRO A 33 -2.49 -27.00 -20.85
CA PRO A 33 -3.67 -27.69 -21.33
C PRO A 33 -3.84 -29.05 -20.63
N LYS A 34 -5.08 -29.47 -20.46
CA LYS A 34 -5.43 -30.81 -20.00
C LYS A 34 -4.70 -31.87 -20.85
N THR A 35 -4.29 -32.96 -20.24
CA THR A 35 -3.52 -34.07 -20.83
C THR A 35 -2.07 -33.74 -21.23
N SER A 36 -1.61 -32.50 -21.03
CA SER A 36 -0.23 -32.13 -21.29
C SER A 36 0.71 -32.80 -20.30
N LYS A 37 1.84 -33.29 -20.79
CA LYS A 37 2.92 -33.83 -19.96
C LYS A 37 3.69 -32.68 -19.33
N VAL A 38 3.55 -32.50 -18.02
CA VAL A 38 4.18 -31.42 -17.25
C VAL A 38 5.64 -31.73 -16.96
N ASN A 39 5.91 -32.98 -16.51
CA ASN A 39 7.25 -33.52 -16.32
C ASN A 39 7.23 -35.06 -16.52
N LYS A 40 8.32 -35.75 -16.15
CA LYS A 40 8.42 -37.21 -16.36
C LYS A 40 7.26 -38.00 -15.76
N ASN A 41 6.72 -37.52 -14.62
CA ASN A 41 5.75 -38.26 -13.79
C ASN A 41 4.41 -37.52 -13.61
N LEU A 42 4.24 -36.33 -14.18
CA LEU A 42 3.07 -35.48 -14.00
C LEU A 42 2.39 -35.19 -15.34
N ILE A 43 1.13 -35.56 -15.44
CA ILE A 43 0.24 -35.22 -16.54
C ILE A 43 -0.87 -34.32 -15.97
N ALA A 44 -1.13 -33.17 -16.58
CA ALA A 44 -2.21 -32.29 -16.18
C ALA A 44 -3.56 -32.94 -16.43
N LYS A 45 -4.38 -33.03 -15.40
CA LYS A 45 -5.74 -33.61 -15.46
C LYS A 45 -6.80 -32.57 -15.81
N ASP A 46 -6.46 -31.29 -15.64
CA ASP A 46 -7.29 -30.14 -15.94
C ASP A 46 -6.52 -29.12 -16.77
N ASN A 47 -7.22 -28.15 -17.33
CA ASN A 47 -6.60 -26.95 -17.85
C ASN A 47 -6.15 -26.10 -16.65
N ILE A 48 -4.85 -25.84 -16.55
CA ILE A 48 -4.26 -25.02 -15.49
C ILE A 48 -3.94 -23.64 -16.06
N PRO A 49 -4.61 -22.58 -15.63
CA PRO A 49 -4.30 -21.23 -16.08
C PRO A 49 -2.91 -20.78 -15.65
N PHE A 50 -2.36 -19.78 -16.33
CA PHE A 50 -1.13 -19.09 -15.93
C PHE A 50 -1.20 -18.63 -14.46
N GLY A 51 -0.14 -18.88 -13.71
CA GLY A 51 -0.04 -18.49 -12.30
C GLY A 51 -0.86 -19.34 -11.33
N HIS A 52 -1.67 -20.28 -11.82
CA HIS A 52 -2.45 -21.17 -10.97
C HIS A 52 -1.64 -22.37 -10.49
N LYS A 53 -2.21 -23.05 -9.48
CA LYS A 53 -1.57 -24.19 -8.82
C LYS A 53 -2.01 -25.50 -9.47
N VAL A 54 -1.05 -26.40 -9.64
CA VAL A 54 -1.28 -27.82 -10.00
C VAL A 54 -0.82 -28.70 -8.84
N SER A 55 -1.56 -29.74 -8.52
CA SER A 55 -1.16 -30.70 -7.50
C SER A 55 0.03 -31.54 -7.97
N LEU A 56 1.06 -31.62 -7.12
CA LEU A 56 2.28 -32.39 -7.37
C LEU A 56 2.21 -33.82 -6.80
N VAL A 57 1.25 -34.08 -5.91
CA VAL A 57 0.98 -35.34 -5.27
C VAL A 57 -0.52 -35.55 -5.10
N ASN A 58 -0.95 -36.75 -4.72
CA ASN A 58 -2.33 -36.95 -4.27
C ASN A 58 -2.50 -36.34 -2.87
N ILE A 59 -3.55 -35.54 -2.68
CA ILE A 59 -3.88 -34.85 -1.44
C ILE A 59 -5.26 -35.31 -1.01
N ASN A 60 -5.39 -35.88 0.20
CA ASN A 60 -6.68 -36.34 0.69
C ASN A 60 -7.52 -35.17 1.21
N LYS A 61 -8.83 -35.33 1.19
CA LYS A 61 -9.75 -34.40 1.86
C LYS A 61 -9.34 -34.21 3.33
N GLY A 62 -9.18 -32.96 3.74
CA GLY A 62 -8.77 -32.58 5.09
C GLY A 62 -7.27 -32.39 5.27
N ASP A 63 -6.44 -32.81 4.30
CA ASP A 63 -4.99 -32.58 4.35
C ASP A 63 -4.65 -31.12 4.06
N TYR A 64 -3.53 -30.66 4.64
CA TYR A 64 -3.01 -29.33 4.39
C TYR A 64 -2.42 -29.20 2.97
N ILE A 65 -2.68 -28.04 2.36
CA ILE A 65 -2.07 -27.65 1.09
C ILE A 65 -0.94 -26.68 1.39
N TYR A 66 0.26 -27.03 0.90
CA TYR A 66 1.48 -26.25 1.12
C TYR A 66 1.93 -25.55 -0.17
N LYS A 67 2.23 -24.27 -0.05
CA LYS A 67 2.85 -23.45 -1.09
C LYS A 67 3.90 -22.54 -0.45
N TYR A 68 5.09 -22.49 -1.03
CA TYR A 68 6.23 -21.73 -0.47
C TYR A 68 6.60 -22.14 0.98
N GLY A 69 6.42 -23.40 1.30
CA GLY A 69 6.68 -23.95 2.63
C GLY A 69 5.62 -23.58 3.67
N GLN A 70 4.55 -22.88 3.28
CA GLN A 70 3.47 -22.41 4.15
C GLN A 70 2.17 -23.15 3.86
N ILE A 71 1.33 -23.33 4.89
CA ILE A 71 -0.03 -23.81 4.72
C ILE A 71 -0.86 -22.70 4.11
N ILE A 72 -1.48 -22.97 2.97
CA ILE A 72 -2.37 -22.01 2.27
C ILE A 72 -3.85 -22.39 2.41
N GLY A 73 -4.16 -23.50 3.05
CA GLY A 73 -5.52 -23.98 3.30
C GLY A 73 -5.56 -25.50 3.42
N ILE A 74 -6.77 -26.03 3.34
CA ILE A 74 -7.08 -27.47 3.49
C ILE A 74 -7.81 -27.94 2.24
N ALA A 75 -7.54 -29.16 1.80
CA ALA A 75 -8.27 -29.78 0.71
C ALA A 75 -9.74 -30.06 1.12
N SER A 76 -10.69 -29.49 0.40
CA SER A 76 -12.13 -29.74 0.64
C SER A 76 -12.60 -31.08 0.09
N ASN A 77 -11.88 -31.63 -0.90
CA ASN A 77 -12.09 -32.92 -1.55
C ASN A 77 -10.75 -33.61 -1.74
N ASN A 78 -10.77 -34.90 -2.14
CA ASN A 78 -9.55 -35.56 -2.59
C ASN A 78 -9.09 -34.86 -3.89
N ILE A 79 -7.79 -34.55 -3.96
CA ILE A 79 -7.16 -33.91 -5.12
C ILE A 79 -6.12 -34.89 -5.66
N LEU A 80 -6.25 -35.24 -6.91
CA LEU A 80 -5.29 -36.16 -7.53
C LEU A 80 -4.10 -35.38 -8.11
N ILE A 81 -2.96 -36.05 -8.20
CA ILE A 81 -1.79 -35.50 -8.86
C ILE A 81 -2.15 -35.02 -10.28
N GLY A 82 -1.74 -33.80 -10.63
CA GLY A 82 -2.04 -33.16 -11.91
C GLY A 82 -3.36 -32.39 -11.98
N GLU A 83 -4.17 -32.38 -10.93
CA GLU A 83 -5.39 -31.58 -10.89
C GLU A 83 -5.11 -30.10 -10.56
N HIS A 84 -5.99 -29.24 -11.06
CA HIS A 84 -5.98 -27.81 -10.76
C HIS A 84 -6.39 -27.59 -9.30
N VAL A 85 -5.62 -26.81 -8.54
CA VAL A 85 -5.87 -26.48 -7.14
C VAL A 85 -6.30 -25.03 -7.03
N HIS A 86 -7.56 -24.81 -6.64
CA HIS A 86 -8.16 -23.49 -6.48
C HIS A 86 -9.35 -23.52 -5.51
N SER A 87 -10.14 -22.45 -5.40
CA SER A 87 -11.28 -22.30 -4.50
C SER A 87 -12.35 -23.41 -4.59
N HIS A 88 -12.37 -24.20 -5.66
CA HIS A 88 -13.29 -25.35 -5.78
C HIS A 88 -12.87 -26.58 -4.96
N ASN A 89 -11.59 -26.70 -4.62
CA ASN A 89 -11.05 -27.84 -3.86
C ASN A 89 -10.04 -27.45 -2.75
N LEU A 90 -9.80 -26.14 -2.56
CA LEU A 90 -9.01 -25.57 -1.50
C LEU A 90 -9.86 -24.58 -0.71
N VAL A 91 -9.96 -24.77 0.60
CA VAL A 91 -10.69 -23.87 1.50
C VAL A 91 -9.77 -23.36 2.59
N PHE A 92 -9.96 -22.11 3.00
CA PHE A 92 -9.30 -21.57 4.18
C PHE A 92 -9.98 -22.15 5.44
N LYS A 93 -9.19 -22.58 6.40
CA LYS A 93 -9.65 -22.97 7.73
C LYS A 93 -8.60 -22.54 8.74
N ASP A 94 -9.06 -22.04 9.87
CA ASP A 94 -8.17 -21.68 10.96
C ASP A 94 -7.39 -22.91 11.43
N PHE A 95 -6.11 -22.73 11.64
CA PHE A 95 -5.23 -23.74 12.23
C PHE A 95 -4.30 -23.06 13.24
N LYS A 96 -3.96 -23.79 14.30
CA LYS A 96 -3.04 -23.31 15.32
C LYS A 96 -1.64 -23.21 14.72
N ARG A 97 -1.11 -22.01 14.65
CA ARG A 97 0.30 -21.77 14.37
C ARG A 97 1.03 -21.60 15.71
N ASN A 98 2.10 -22.35 15.93
CA ASN A 98 3.02 -22.04 16.99
C ASN A 98 3.90 -20.88 16.52
N TYR A 99 3.46 -19.66 16.80
CA TYR A 99 4.29 -18.48 16.56
C TYR A 99 5.40 -18.44 17.63
N GLU A 100 6.59 -18.86 17.25
CA GLU A 100 7.77 -18.47 17.98
C GLU A 100 8.29 -17.15 17.38
N ILE A 101 8.03 -16.05 18.07
CA ILE A 101 8.68 -14.76 17.74
C ILE A 101 10.14 -14.88 18.18
N LYS A 102 10.90 -15.69 17.45
CA LYS A 102 12.36 -15.69 17.57
C LYS A 102 12.87 -14.69 16.55
N ALA A 103 13.31 -13.53 17.04
CA ALA A 103 14.09 -12.61 16.24
C ALA A 103 15.42 -13.29 15.85
N LYS A 104 15.37 -14.19 14.87
CA LYS A 104 16.55 -14.89 14.34
C LYS A 104 17.49 -13.98 13.57
N HIS A 105 16.96 -12.89 13.04
CA HIS A 105 17.73 -11.91 12.28
C HIS A 105 17.65 -10.56 12.98
N LYS A 106 18.72 -10.21 13.67
CA LYS A 106 18.93 -8.85 14.13
C LYS A 106 19.51 -8.09 12.93
N ILE A 107 18.73 -7.21 12.32
CA ILE A 107 19.29 -6.29 11.32
C ILE A 107 20.19 -5.35 12.09
N ASN A 108 21.51 -5.45 11.83
CA ASN A 108 22.47 -4.53 12.39
C ASN A 108 22.42 -3.25 11.55
N THR A 109 21.97 -2.17 12.18
CA THR A 109 22.05 -0.86 11.53
C THR A 109 23.50 -0.44 11.40
N ILE A 110 23.86 0.07 10.23
CA ILE A 110 25.18 0.65 9.94
C ILE A 110 25.07 2.16 9.91
N LYS A 111 26.14 2.86 10.30
CA LYS A 111 26.22 4.30 10.05
C LYS A 111 26.31 4.48 8.54
N SER A 112 25.36 5.18 7.98
CA SER A 112 25.22 5.35 6.54
C SER A 112 25.45 6.79 6.13
N ASP A 113 26.24 6.98 5.08
CA ASP A 113 26.39 8.27 4.41
C ASP A 113 25.44 8.43 3.21
N LEU A 114 24.47 7.53 3.09
CA LEU A 114 23.44 7.60 2.06
C LEU A 114 22.41 8.68 2.39
N PHE A 115 21.97 9.38 1.36
CA PHE A 115 20.95 10.40 1.47
C PHE A 115 20.02 10.38 0.24
N PHE A 116 18.85 10.95 0.41
CA PHE A 116 17.92 11.23 -0.68
C PHE A 116 17.68 12.73 -0.83
N LYS A 117 17.23 13.16 -2.00
CA LYS A 117 16.81 14.53 -2.24
C LYS A 117 15.38 14.73 -1.76
N GLY A 118 15.21 15.49 -0.69
CA GLY A 118 13.90 15.71 -0.06
C GLY A 118 13.76 17.11 0.52
N TYR A 119 12.60 17.39 1.06
CA TYR A 119 12.25 18.67 1.65
C TYR A 119 12.41 18.63 3.16
N LYS A 120 13.38 19.38 3.69
CA LYS A 120 13.60 19.46 5.13
C LYS A 120 12.50 20.31 5.77
N ARG A 121 11.86 19.78 6.80
CA ARG A 121 10.84 20.51 7.56
C ARG A 121 11.45 21.19 8.78
N LYS A 122 10.74 22.19 9.32
CA LYS A 122 11.19 22.94 10.51
C LYS A 122 11.41 22.04 11.73
N ASN A 123 10.62 20.97 11.88
CA ASN A 123 10.78 19.96 12.93
C ASN A 123 11.99 19.01 12.71
N GLY A 124 12.83 19.30 11.73
CA GLY A 124 14.03 18.53 11.42
C GLY A 124 13.80 17.28 10.55
N LYS A 125 12.56 16.86 10.32
CA LYS A 125 12.23 15.68 9.52
C LYS A 125 12.26 15.96 8.02
N GLY A 126 12.45 14.91 7.23
CA GLY A 126 12.56 14.99 5.77
C GLY A 126 11.35 14.44 5.04
N GLY A 127 10.75 15.24 4.15
CA GLY A 127 9.69 14.80 3.25
C GLY A 127 10.23 14.45 1.87
N THR A 128 9.64 13.46 1.20
CA THR A 128 9.95 13.11 -0.20
C THR A 128 9.15 13.95 -1.19
N ARG A 129 8.12 14.64 -0.72
CA ARG A 129 7.21 15.49 -1.51
C ARG A 129 6.92 16.80 -0.78
N ASN A 130 6.38 17.76 -1.52
CA ASN A 130 5.95 19.06 -1.01
C ASN A 130 4.52 19.35 -1.48
N TYR A 131 3.56 18.68 -0.87
CA TYR A 131 2.15 18.86 -1.17
C TYR A 131 1.51 19.95 -0.31
N ILE A 132 0.41 20.49 -0.79
CA ILE A 132 -0.55 21.27 -0.01
C ILE A 132 -1.64 20.32 0.47
N GLY A 133 -1.74 20.13 1.79
CA GLY A 133 -2.71 19.24 2.42
C GLY A 133 -4.02 19.94 2.73
N LEU A 134 -5.13 19.37 2.30
CA LEU A 134 -6.50 19.82 2.58
C LEU A 134 -7.23 18.71 3.32
N ILE A 135 -7.47 18.86 4.61
CA ILE A 135 -8.01 17.83 5.49
C ILE A 135 -9.43 18.21 5.89
N SER A 136 -10.38 17.30 5.71
CA SER A 136 -11.74 17.46 6.25
C SER A 136 -11.83 16.84 7.66
N THR A 137 -12.51 17.51 8.60
CA THR A 137 -12.83 16.94 9.91
C THR A 137 -14.18 16.22 9.92
N VAL A 138 -14.98 16.45 8.89
CA VAL A 138 -16.34 15.92 8.78
C VAL A 138 -16.72 15.66 7.33
N ASN A 139 -17.58 14.68 7.09
CA ASN A 139 -18.11 14.40 5.75
C ASN A 139 -18.70 15.65 5.05
N CYS A 140 -19.30 16.56 5.80
CA CYS A 140 -19.90 17.79 5.25
C CYS A 140 -18.86 18.70 4.57
N SER A 141 -17.62 18.74 5.05
CA SER A 141 -16.52 19.49 4.42
C SER A 141 -15.78 18.73 3.31
N ALA A 142 -16.08 17.44 3.09
CA ALA A 142 -15.37 16.60 2.13
C ALA A 142 -15.42 17.11 0.69
N THR A 143 -16.57 17.66 0.25
CA THR A 143 -16.72 18.24 -1.09
C THR A 143 -15.99 19.58 -1.20
N VAL A 144 -15.93 20.34 -0.12
CA VAL A 144 -15.21 21.64 -0.05
C VAL A 144 -13.71 21.39 -0.27
N VAL A 145 -13.07 20.52 0.52
CA VAL A 145 -11.63 20.23 0.37
C VAL A 145 -11.30 19.65 -1.01
N LYS A 146 -12.20 18.81 -1.56
CA LYS A 146 -12.04 18.29 -2.92
C LYS A 146 -12.06 19.41 -3.98
N ARG A 147 -12.98 20.36 -3.85
CA ARG A 147 -13.10 21.46 -4.81
C ARG A 147 -11.91 22.40 -4.73
N ILE A 148 -11.45 22.74 -3.52
CA ILE A 148 -10.26 23.57 -3.32
C ILE A 148 -9.03 22.87 -3.93
N ALA A 149 -8.81 21.60 -3.64
CA ALA A 149 -7.70 20.86 -4.24
C ALA A 149 -7.73 20.86 -5.78
N ALA A 150 -8.92 20.70 -6.37
CA ALA A 150 -9.08 20.75 -7.81
C ALA A 150 -8.75 22.15 -8.40
N ASN A 151 -9.17 23.22 -7.73
CA ASN A 151 -8.88 24.59 -8.14
C ASN A 151 -7.37 24.86 -8.10
N ILE A 152 -6.70 24.47 -7.01
CA ILE A 152 -5.26 24.65 -6.85
C ILE A 152 -4.48 23.84 -7.88
N ASN A 153 -4.81 22.55 -8.08
CA ASN A 153 -4.13 21.73 -9.08
C ASN A 153 -4.32 22.27 -10.50
N ASN A 154 -5.50 22.83 -10.81
CA ASN A 154 -5.72 23.51 -12.10
C ASN A 154 -4.89 24.80 -12.22
N HIS A 155 -4.67 25.54 -11.13
CA HIS A 155 -3.79 26.70 -11.11
C HIS A 155 -2.33 26.29 -11.30
N LEU A 156 -1.86 25.30 -10.56
CA LEU A 156 -0.49 24.77 -10.64
C LEU A 156 -0.17 24.22 -12.04
N SER A 157 -1.13 23.58 -12.72
CA SER A 157 -0.93 23.06 -14.07
C SER A 157 -0.70 24.12 -15.14
N LYS A 158 -1.07 25.37 -14.88
CA LYS A 158 -0.95 26.52 -15.79
C LYS A 158 0.27 27.39 -15.47
N ASN A 159 0.90 27.18 -14.32
CA ASN A 159 1.99 27.99 -13.80
C ASN A 159 3.15 27.07 -13.39
N ASN A 160 4.37 27.60 -13.41
CA ASN A 160 5.57 26.82 -13.15
C ASN A 160 5.98 26.92 -11.68
N PHE A 161 5.52 25.97 -10.86
CA PHE A 161 5.91 25.81 -9.46
C PHE A 161 6.66 24.49 -9.29
N GLN A 162 7.98 24.50 -9.49
CA GLN A 162 8.81 23.29 -9.57
C GLN A 162 8.94 22.52 -8.24
N ASN A 163 8.79 23.24 -7.11
CA ASN A 163 8.95 22.66 -5.78
C ASN A 163 7.61 22.35 -5.09
N ILE A 164 6.48 22.38 -5.82
CA ILE A 164 5.16 22.01 -5.30
C ILE A 164 4.66 20.80 -6.09
N ASP A 165 4.44 19.69 -5.41
CA ASP A 165 4.00 18.43 -6.03
C ASP A 165 2.47 18.41 -6.29
N GLY A 166 1.71 19.37 -5.79
CA GLY A 166 0.26 19.51 -5.98
C GLY A 166 -0.51 19.73 -4.68
N ALA A 167 -1.83 19.77 -4.78
CA ALA A 167 -2.76 19.82 -3.67
C ALA A 167 -3.48 18.46 -3.49
N VAL A 168 -3.48 17.93 -2.27
CA VAL A 168 -4.09 16.64 -1.92
C VAL A 168 -5.22 16.86 -0.94
N CYS A 169 -6.42 16.33 -1.25
CA CYS A 169 -7.55 16.35 -0.32
C CYS A 169 -7.67 15.01 0.42
N LEU A 170 -7.61 15.08 1.75
CA LEU A 170 -7.86 13.98 2.66
C LEU A 170 -9.30 14.10 3.18
N LYS A 171 -10.17 13.29 2.62
CA LYS A 171 -11.60 13.29 2.89
C LYS A 171 -12.07 11.91 3.36
N HIS A 172 -13.11 11.90 4.16
CA HIS A 172 -13.74 10.70 4.68
C HIS A 172 -15.26 10.87 4.79
N SER A 173 -15.96 9.81 5.17
CA SER A 173 -17.43 9.79 5.32
C SER A 173 -17.89 9.84 6.78
N SER A 174 -17.00 10.11 7.73
CA SER A 174 -17.25 10.15 9.18
C SER A 174 -17.32 11.58 9.71
N GLY A 175 -17.33 11.75 11.03
CA GLY A 175 -17.25 13.04 11.72
C GLY A 175 -18.60 13.57 12.17
N CYS A 176 -19.66 13.35 11.42
CA CYS A 176 -21.01 13.76 11.79
C CYS A 176 -21.68 12.65 12.62
N GLY A 177 -22.21 13.01 13.78
CA GLY A 177 -22.94 12.06 14.64
C GLY A 177 -22.08 10.94 15.25
N MET A 178 -20.78 11.12 15.30
CA MET A 178 -19.87 10.21 16.02
C MET A 178 -19.99 10.39 17.53
N ASN A 179 -19.69 9.33 18.30
CA ASN A 179 -19.46 9.49 19.73
C ASN A 179 -18.24 10.38 19.96
N THR A 180 -18.34 11.26 20.94
CA THR A 180 -17.24 12.17 21.33
C THR A 180 -16.11 11.48 22.11
N SER A 181 -16.25 10.19 22.40
CA SER A 181 -15.28 9.39 23.18
C SER A 181 -15.26 7.95 22.70
N GLY A 182 -14.27 7.18 23.18
CA GLY A 182 -14.10 5.77 22.88
C GLY A 182 -13.21 5.50 21.66
N TYR A 183 -12.96 4.21 21.40
CA TYR A 183 -11.95 3.74 20.44
C TYR A 183 -12.11 4.33 19.04
N GLY A 184 -13.36 4.48 18.55
CA GLY A 184 -13.62 5.06 17.23
C GLY A 184 -13.14 6.50 17.11
N MET A 185 -13.41 7.32 18.14
CA MET A 185 -12.97 8.72 18.19
C MET A 185 -11.45 8.83 18.38
N GLU A 186 -10.85 7.94 19.17
CA GLU A 186 -9.38 7.90 19.35
C GLU A 186 -8.66 7.59 18.04
N ILE A 187 -9.13 6.60 17.26
CA ILE A 187 -8.56 6.28 15.93
C ILE A 187 -8.76 7.44 14.97
N PHE A 188 -9.95 8.04 14.97
CA PHE A 188 -10.26 9.20 14.12
C PHE A 188 -9.31 10.37 14.40
N ASN A 189 -9.18 10.78 15.65
CA ASN A 189 -8.30 11.87 16.06
C ASN A 189 -6.83 11.57 15.72
N ARG A 190 -6.37 10.37 16.01
CA ARG A 190 -5.00 9.92 15.67
C ARG A 190 -4.74 9.97 14.17
N THR A 191 -5.75 9.66 13.35
CA THR A 191 -5.65 9.71 11.88
C THR A 191 -5.53 11.16 11.40
N ILE A 192 -6.39 12.06 11.88
CA ILE A 192 -6.34 13.49 11.53
C ILE A 192 -5.00 14.09 11.94
N GLU A 193 -4.56 13.83 13.19
CA GLU A 193 -3.26 14.30 13.70
C GLU A 193 -2.08 13.75 12.89
N GLY A 194 -2.12 12.49 12.54
CA GLY A 194 -1.08 11.86 11.71
C GLY A 194 -0.95 12.51 10.34
N PHE A 195 -2.06 12.80 9.68
CA PHE A 195 -2.05 13.48 8.38
C PHE A 195 -1.70 14.96 8.50
N LYS A 196 -2.21 15.66 9.51
CA LYS A 196 -1.89 17.06 9.78
C LYS A 196 -0.37 17.28 9.91
N ASN A 197 0.31 16.35 10.56
CA ASN A 197 1.74 16.40 10.81
C ASN A 197 2.60 15.64 9.79
N HIS A 198 2.01 15.23 8.66
CA HIS A 198 2.73 14.42 7.68
C HIS A 198 3.82 15.23 6.97
N VAL A 199 5.03 14.69 6.94
CA VAL A 199 6.25 15.38 6.44
C VAL A 199 6.20 15.75 4.95
N ASN A 200 5.32 15.13 4.16
CA ASN A 200 5.15 15.47 2.75
C ASN A 200 4.25 16.69 2.51
N PHE A 201 3.69 17.30 3.56
CA PHE A 201 2.96 18.56 3.43
C PHE A 201 3.85 19.75 3.74
N GLY A 202 3.91 20.72 2.81
CA GLY A 202 4.55 22.02 3.02
C GLY A 202 3.63 23.01 3.72
N LYS A 203 2.32 22.88 3.48
CA LYS A 203 1.25 23.68 4.09
C LYS A 203 0.01 22.80 4.26
N VAL A 204 -0.75 23.00 5.34
CA VAL A 204 -1.96 22.23 5.62
C VAL A 204 -3.12 23.15 5.96
N PHE A 205 -4.30 22.81 5.45
CA PHE A 205 -5.57 23.46 5.77
C PHE A 205 -6.53 22.40 6.32
N VAL A 206 -7.03 22.61 7.52
CA VAL A 206 -8.02 21.76 8.18
C VAL A 206 -9.38 22.44 8.10
N ILE A 207 -10.31 21.82 7.40
CA ILE A 207 -11.62 22.40 7.10
C ILE A 207 -12.72 21.62 7.80
N GLY A 208 -13.36 22.28 8.77
CA GLY A 208 -14.55 21.80 9.48
C GLY A 208 -15.85 22.35 8.91
N LEU A 209 -16.97 21.90 9.47
CA LEU A 209 -18.29 22.51 9.26
C LEU A 209 -18.58 23.58 10.31
N GLY A 210 -18.30 23.27 11.59
CA GLY A 210 -18.54 24.11 12.76
C GLY A 210 -19.50 23.50 13.79
N CYS A 211 -20.21 22.40 13.47
CA CYS A 211 -21.12 21.71 14.38
C CYS A 211 -20.87 20.20 14.53
N GLU A 212 -19.77 19.71 13.99
CA GLU A 212 -19.36 18.31 14.11
C GLU A 212 -18.83 17.96 15.50
N CYS A 213 -18.80 16.65 15.81
CA CYS A 213 -18.22 16.17 17.08
C CYS A 213 -16.71 16.37 17.15
N ALA A 214 -16.02 16.22 16.01
CA ALA A 214 -14.58 16.39 15.89
C ALA A 214 -14.23 17.82 15.42
N GLN A 215 -14.58 18.82 16.25
CA GLN A 215 -14.36 20.23 15.93
C GLN A 215 -12.88 20.55 15.71
N ILE A 216 -12.61 21.56 14.88
CA ILE A 216 -11.24 22.00 14.58
C ILE A 216 -10.45 22.39 15.83
N SER A 217 -11.11 22.92 16.85
CA SER A 217 -10.48 23.28 18.14
C SER A 217 -9.81 22.11 18.86
N LEU A 218 -10.16 20.86 18.53
CA LEU A 218 -9.47 19.67 19.06
C LEU A 218 -8.09 19.48 18.42
N TYR A 219 -7.84 20.09 17.29
CA TYR A 219 -6.63 19.92 16.47
C TYR A 219 -5.76 21.17 16.43
N GLU A 220 -6.25 22.29 16.95
CA GLU A 220 -5.49 23.53 17.03
C GLU A 220 -4.30 23.35 17.98
N ASP A 221 -3.10 23.50 17.44
CA ASP A 221 -1.87 23.54 18.22
C ASP A 221 -1.47 24.98 18.48
N ASN A 222 -1.08 25.28 19.71
CA ASN A 222 -0.46 26.57 20.06
C ASN A 222 0.96 26.73 19.48
N ASN A 223 1.34 25.86 18.55
CA ASN A 223 2.67 25.83 17.99
C ASN A 223 2.68 26.60 16.67
N GLU A 224 3.06 27.88 16.72
CA GLU A 224 3.19 28.79 15.58
C GLU A 224 4.16 28.29 14.49
N GLU A 225 4.98 27.28 14.79
CA GLU A 225 5.91 26.69 13.83
C GLU A 225 5.25 25.85 12.75
N ASN A 226 4.08 25.28 13.03
CA ASN A 226 3.33 24.50 12.07
C ASN A 226 2.40 25.43 11.30
N LYS A 227 2.68 25.66 10.03
CA LYS A 227 1.84 26.46 9.11
C LYS A 227 0.54 25.74 8.75
N ILE A 228 -0.28 25.45 9.79
CA ILE A 228 -1.58 24.80 9.66
C ILE A 228 -2.65 25.87 9.84
N GLU A 229 -3.56 25.95 8.92
CA GLU A 229 -4.70 26.85 9.00
C GLU A 229 -5.97 26.08 9.24
N TYR A 230 -6.82 26.61 10.13
CA TYR A 230 -8.07 26.00 10.56
C TYR A 230 -9.24 26.91 10.20
N MET A 231 -10.25 26.36 9.53
CA MET A 231 -11.42 27.14 9.11
C MET A 231 -12.69 26.29 9.16
N ASN A 232 -13.80 26.90 9.58
CA ASN A 232 -15.13 26.28 9.54
C ASN A 232 -15.96 26.89 8.40
N ILE A 233 -16.72 26.05 7.72
CA ILE A 233 -17.63 26.49 6.66
C ILE A 233 -18.67 27.50 7.16
N GLN A 234 -19.20 27.27 8.37
CA GLN A 234 -20.25 28.13 8.95
C GLN A 234 -19.72 29.53 9.29
N ASP A 235 -18.49 29.61 9.81
CA ASP A 235 -17.86 30.87 10.20
C ASP A 235 -17.47 31.71 9.00
N GLU A 236 -17.18 31.07 7.86
CA GLU A 236 -16.74 31.73 6.64
C GLU A 236 -17.89 32.09 5.65
N GLY A 237 -19.13 32.05 6.10
CA GLY A 237 -20.28 32.44 5.28
C GLY A 237 -20.76 31.35 4.32
N GLY A 238 -20.35 30.11 4.53
CA GLY A 238 -20.83 28.94 3.80
C GLY A 238 -19.89 28.40 2.72
N THR A 239 -20.35 27.34 2.08
CA THR A 239 -19.54 26.53 1.15
C THR A 239 -18.88 27.33 0.02
N LYS A 240 -19.58 28.27 -0.58
CA LYS A 240 -19.05 29.04 -1.71
C LYS A 240 -17.95 29.98 -1.28
N GLU A 241 -18.17 30.67 -0.19
CA GLU A 241 -17.25 31.69 0.32
C GLU A 241 -15.95 31.04 0.86
N ILE A 242 -16.04 29.95 1.60
CA ILE A 242 -14.84 29.26 2.09
C ILE A 242 -14.00 28.69 0.95
N ILE A 243 -14.63 28.11 -0.10
CA ILE A 243 -13.90 27.62 -1.28
C ILE A 243 -13.11 28.75 -1.93
N LYS A 244 -13.75 29.91 -2.11
CA LYS A 244 -13.10 31.10 -2.69
C LYS A 244 -11.95 31.56 -1.82
N LYS A 245 -12.22 31.85 -0.54
CA LYS A 245 -11.25 32.38 0.43
C LYS A 245 -10.02 31.49 0.58
N VAL A 246 -10.20 30.18 0.78
CA VAL A 246 -9.08 29.26 0.93
C VAL A 246 -8.30 29.10 -0.37
N THR A 247 -8.98 29.06 -1.52
CA THR A 247 -8.29 28.98 -2.82
C THR A 247 -7.43 30.24 -3.05
N GLU A 248 -7.94 31.42 -2.79
CA GLU A 248 -7.20 32.68 -2.91
C GLU A 248 -6.03 32.74 -1.94
N ASN A 249 -6.25 32.41 -0.66
CA ASN A 249 -5.18 32.33 0.35
C ASN A 249 -4.04 31.38 -0.07
N ILE A 250 -4.37 30.20 -0.59
CA ILE A 250 -3.33 29.26 -1.07
C ILE A 250 -2.56 29.86 -2.25
N ILE A 251 -3.25 30.45 -3.22
CA ILE A 251 -2.61 31.04 -4.41
C ILE A 251 -1.65 32.16 -4.01
N ASP A 252 -2.04 33.01 -3.09
CA ASP A 252 -1.22 34.14 -2.60
C ASP A 252 0.03 33.67 -1.84
N ASN A 253 0.02 32.44 -1.30
CA ASN A 253 1.14 31.85 -0.57
C ASN A 253 1.96 30.82 -1.38
N LEU A 254 1.66 30.60 -2.68
CA LEU A 254 2.37 29.60 -3.48
C LEU A 254 3.87 29.88 -3.61
N ASP A 255 4.27 31.14 -3.74
CA ASP A 255 5.69 31.50 -3.87
C ASP A 255 6.48 31.13 -2.61
N GLU A 256 5.91 31.32 -1.42
CA GLU A 256 6.53 30.90 -0.17
C GLU A 256 6.69 29.37 -0.10
N ILE A 257 5.65 28.62 -0.46
CA ILE A 257 5.69 27.16 -0.46
C ILE A 257 6.69 26.64 -1.50
N ASN A 258 6.77 27.29 -2.66
CA ASN A 258 7.66 26.95 -3.76
C ASN A 258 9.13 27.31 -3.47
N SER A 259 9.39 28.20 -2.53
CA SER A 259 10.76 28.59 -2.15
C SER A 259 11.52 27.49 -1.41
N ILE A 260 10.82 26.46 -0.93
CA ILE A 260 11.43 25.33 -0.22
C ILE A 260 12.06 24.38 -1.23
N GLU A 261 13.39 24.35 -1.28
CA GLU A 261 14.15 23.51 -2.21
C GLU A 261 14.49 22.14 -1.63
N ARG A 262 14.75 21.18 -2.53
CA ARG A 262 15.21 19.84 -2.15
C ARG A 262 16.65 19.88 -1.66
N THR A 263 16.89 19.34 -0.48
CA THR A 263 18.21 19.19 0.14
C THR A 263 18.58 17.74 0.33
N ASN A 264 19.84 17.46 0.72
CA ASN A 264 20.26 16.13 1.10
C ASN A 264 19.70 15.78 2.47
N ILE A 265 18.92 14.71 2.54
CA ILE A 265 18.33 14.20 3.76
C ILE A 265 18.84 12.78 3.99
N PRO A 266 19.36 12.46 5.19
CA PRO A 266 19.87 11.11 5.48
C PRO A 266 18.80 10.04 5.23
N ILE A 267 19.22 8.87 4.74
CA ILE A 267 18.31 7.74 4.51
C ILE A 267 17.60 7.28 5.79
N SER A 268 18.19 7.54 6.96
CA SER A 268 17.58 7.27 8.28
C SER A 268 16.28 8.03 8.54
N GLU A 269 16.03 9.11 7.80
CA GLU A 269 14.76 9.86 7.85
C GLU A 269 13.68 9.27 6.93
N LEU A 270 14.05 8.32 6.05
CA LEU A 270 13.10 7.74 5.10
C LEU A 270 12.21 6.71 5.77
N THR A 271 10.91 6.90 5.61
CA THR A 271 9.90 5.90 5.99
C THR A 271 9.13 5.46 4.74
N VAL A 272 9.11 4.15 4.47
CA VAL A 272 8.41 3.56 3.32
C VAL A 272 7.29 2.66 3.83
N ALA A 273 6.06 2.99 3.44
CA ALA A 273 4.91 2.13 3.69
C ALA A 273 4.78 1.12 2.55
N LEU A 274 4.58 -0.15 2.91
CA LEU A 274 4.47 -1.28 1.99
C LEU A 274 3.01 -1.71 1.90
N GLN A 275 2.56 -1.96 0.67
CA GLN A 275 1.21 -2.42 0.39
C GLN A 275 1.21 -3.34 -0.82
N CYS A 276 0.41 -4.41 -0.79
CA CYS A 276 0.17 -5.29 -1.93
C CYS A 276 -1.07 -4.81 -2.70
N GLY A 277 -0.91 -4.54 -3.99
CA GLY A 277 -1.97 -3.95 -4.83
C GLY A 277 -2.82 -4.95 -5.60
N GLY A 278 -2.45 -6.24 -5.66
CA GLY A 278 -3.16 -7.23 -6.45
C GLY A 278 -2.80 -8.67 -6.10
N SER A 279 -3.79 -9.56 -6.20
CA SER A 279 -3.59 -10.99 -6.00
C SER A 279 -2.96 -11.63 -7.23
N ASP A 280 -1.67 -11.41 -7.43
CA ASP A 280 -0.89 -12.03 -8.48
C ASP A 280 -0.04 -13.17 -7.92
N SER A 281 -0.18 -14.36 -8.48
CA SER A 281 0.58 -15.55 -8.07
C SER A 281 2.09 -15.39 -8.21
N TYR A 282 2.55 -14.51 -9.10
CA TYR A 282 3.96 -14.25 -9.36
C TYR A 282 4.58 -13.24 -8.39
N SER A 283 3.80 -12.36 -7.79
CA SER A 283 4.31 -11.35 -6.85
C SER A 283 5.07 -12.01 -5.68
N GLY A 284 4.61 -13.18 -5.22
CA GLY A 284 5.28 -13.95 -4.17
C GLY A 284 6.64 -14.52 -4.58
N ILE A 285 6.95 -14.59 -5.88
CA ILE A 285 8.22 -15.12 -6.41
C ILE A 285 9.16 -13.98 -6.81
N THR A 286 8.63 -12.86 -7.25
CA THR A 286 9.37 -11.74 -7.86
C THR A 286 9.31 -10.47 -7.03
N ALA A 287 8.18 -9.78 -7.06
CA ALA A 287 8.02 -8.45 -6.48
C ALA A 287 8.18 -8.46 -4.95
N ASN A 288 7.52 -9.40 -4.25
CA ASN A 288 7.56 -9.42 -2.78
C ASN A 288 8.95 -9.74 -2.20
N PRO A 289 9.70 -10.72 -2.72
CA PRO A 289 11.09 -10.93 -2.29
C PRO A 289 12.00 -9.73 -2.59
N ALA A 290 11.85 -9.09 -3.75
CA ALA A 290 12.62 -7.90 -4.11
C ALA A 290 12.28 -6.72 -3.19
N LEU A 291 10.99 -6.52 -2.87
CA LEU A 291 10.52 -5.51 -1.92
C LEU A 291 11.03 -5.79 -0.50
N GLY A 292 11.01 -7.06 -0.07
CA GLY A 292 11.57 -7.48 1.22
C GLY A 292 13.05 -7.14 1.33
N PHE A 293 13.84 -7.45 0.32
CA PHE A 293 15.27 -7.11 0.27
C PHE A 293 15.50 -5.58 0.29
N ALA A 294 14.71 -4.82 -0.46
CA ALA A 294 14.79 -3.36 -0.44
C ALA A 294 14.44 -2.80 0.95
N SER A 295 13.44 -3.39 1.63
CA SER A 295 13.08 -3.04 3.01
C SER A 295 14.23 -3.29 3.99
N ASP A 296 14.89 -4.45 3.89
CA ASP A 296 16.03 -4.79 4.71
C ASP A 296 17.19 -3.79 4.51
N LEU A 297 17.44 -3.36 3.27
CA LEU A 297 18.44 -2.34 2.98
C LEU A 297 18.09 -1.00 3.62
N ILE A 298 16.85 -0.54 3.50
CA ILE A 298 16.39 0.72 4.11
C ILE A 298 16.60 0.67 5.63
N VAL A 299 16.19 -0.41 6.29
CA VAL A 299 16.32 -0.57 7.74
C VAL A 299 17.79 -0.70 8.15
N THR A 300 18.61 -1.42 7.38
CA THR A 300 20.06 -1.50 7.61
C THR A 300 20.72 -0.13 7.62
N HIS A 301 20.28 0.79 6.76
CA HIS A 301 20.77 2.17 6.70
C HIS A 301 20.05 3.13 7.66
N GLY A 302 19.27 2.62 8.61
CA GLY A 302 18.63 3.39 9.67
C GLY A 302 17.26 3.95 9.32
N GLY A 303 16.74 3.73 8.11
CA GLY A 303 15.38 4.09 7.71
C GLY A 303 14.32 3.18 8.34
N SER A 304 13.07 3.41 8.01
CA SER A 304 11.93 2.65 8.54
C SER A 304 11.05 2.10 7.42
N THR A 305 10.48 0.92 7.64
CA THR A 305 9.44 0.36 6.77
C THR A 305 8.20 0.03 7.58
N ILE A 306 7.03 0.28 7.01
CA ILE A 306 5.72 0.01 7.62
C ILE A 306 5.02 -1.05 6.80
N LEU A 307 4.75 -2.20 7.40
CA LEU A 307 3.88 -3.22 6.84
C LEU A 307 2.44 -2.86 7.18
N SER A 308 1.62 -2.64 6.17
CA SER A 308 0.17 -2.53 6.27
C SER A 308 -0.47 -3.88 5.93
N GLU A 309 -1.80 -3.96 5.83
CA GLU A 309 -2.51 -5.20 5.47
C GLU A 309 -2.24 -6.36 6.44
N THR A 310 -2.42 -6.09 7.73
CA THR A 310 -2.23 -7.09 8.80
C THR A 310 -2.95 -8.42 8.56
N PRO A 311 -4.12 -8.51 7.90
CA PRO A 311 -4.74 -9.80 7.56
C PRO A 311 -3.88 -10.69 6.65
N GLU A 312 -2.98 -10.13 5.85
CA GLU A 312 -2.08 -10.88 4.98
C GLU A 312 -0.86 -11.45 5.73
N ILE A 313 -0.57 -10.92 6.90
CA ILE A 313 0.53 -11.38 7.77
C ILE A 313 0.10 -12.61 8.58
N TYR A 314 -1.19 -12.81 8.77
CA TYR A 314 -1.80 -13.89 9.56
C TYR A 314 -1.62 -15.28 8.94
#